data_2f91bd18d7d320c1672a164a66e9f2b7
#
_entry.id   2f91bd18d7d320c1672a164a66e9f2b7
#
_cell.length_a   1.000
_cell.length_b   1.000
_cell.length_c   1.000
_cell.angle_alpha   90.00
_cell.angle_beta   90.00
_cell.angle_gamma   90.00
#
_symmetry.space_group_name_H-M   'P 1'
#
loop_
_entity.id
_entity.type
_entity.pdbx_description
1 polymer ?
#
loop_
_entity_poly.entity_id
_entity_poly.type
_entity_poly.pdbx_seq_one_letter_code
_entity_poly.pdbx_strand_id
1 'polypeptide(L)'
;MAYNMFTVLNATNLVQDIGLAVPEPAFIKYRANSALHARVMDELLTYVRNFMTEIGLPGTTSINDVEDYFRAMARNRAFGAPGTTPGNSTFLLFLLARELQPKVIVESGVWAGSSLFTFRHAVPEAKLFAFDLDFGALLSRLENVDYRQHDWGTDDVRAKGPSDLCFFDDHTNNCRRVWQSYERGFKHVICDDSPDIGEIPDFRYPAVPSISMIENDGLREIPLNGTGTAGVCAMSSAMKTRSAPRQ
;
A
#
# COMPACT_ATOMS: atom_id res chain seq x y z
N MET A 1 10.08 -18.24 12.36
CA MET A 1 10.91 -18.11 11.15
C MET A 1 10.15 -17.20 10.21
N ALA A 2 10.59 -15.96 10.06
CA ALA A 2 10.01 -15.07 9.06
C ALA A 2 10.49 -15.56 7.68
N TYR A 3 9.61 -16.22 6.95
CA TYR A 3 9.87 -16.49 5.55
C TYR A 3 9.77 -15.17 4.80
N ASN A 4 10.87 -14.79 4.19
CA ASN A 4 10.97 -13.58 3.40
C ASN A 4 10.04 -13.72 2.19
N MET A 5 8.86 -13.10 2.20
CA MET A 5 7.91 -13.04 1.07
C MET A 5 8.61 -12.56 -0.20
N PHE A 6 9.67 -11.76 -0.04
CA PHE A 6 10.54 -11.27 -1.10
C PHE A 6 11.16 -12.40 -1.95
N THR A 7 11.43 -13.56 -1.38
CA THR A 7 12.05 -14.68 -2.11
C THR A 7 11.10 -15.31 -3.13
N VAL A 8 9.80 -15.30 -2.88
CA VAL A 8 8.80 -15.89 -3.80
C VAL A 8 8.43 -14.89 -4.91
N LEU A 9 8.37 -13.59 -4.62
CA LEU A 9 8.12 -12.54 -5.60
C LEU A 9 9.38 -12.21 -6.43
N ASN A 10 10.58 -12.38 -5.89
CA ASN A 10 11.84 -12.28 -6.63
C ASN A 10 12.06 -13.39 -7.65
N ALA A 11 11.25 -14.44 -7.70
CA ALA A 11 11.27 -15.39 -8.80
C ALA A 11 11.00 -14.70 -10.16
N THR A 12 10.27 -13.59 -10.15
CA THR A 12 10.05 -12.76 -11.35
C THR A 12 11.32 -12.01 -11.75
N ASN A 13 12.12 -11.54 -10.80
CA ASN A 13 13.40 -10.89 -11.06
C ASN A 13 14.48 -11.91 -11.50
N LEU A 14 14.46 -13.12 -10.94
CA LEU A 14 15.40 -14.19 -11.34
C LEU A 14 15.25 -14.54 -12.82
N VAL A 15 14.03 -14.45 -13.36
CA VAL A 15 13.76 -14.69 -14.79
C VAL A 15 14.25 -13.54 -15.66
N GLN A 16 14.26 -12.30 -15.16
CA GLN A 16 14.85 -11.16 -15.87
C GLN A 16 16.39 -11.20 -15.85
N ASP A 17 16.99 -11.62 -14.74
CA ASP A 17 18.45 -11.69 -14.57
C ASP A 17 19.13 -12.77 -15.45
N ILE A 18 18.39 -13.81 -15.84
CA ILE A 18 18.91 -14.84 -16.77
C ILE A 18 18.67 -14.53 -18.25
N GLY A 19 18.24 -13.30 -18.57
CA GLY A 19 18.16 -12.82 -19.96
C GLY A 19 17.13 -13.52 -20.84
N LEU A 20 16.19 -14.24 -20.26
CA LEU A 20 15.07 -14.80 -21.00
C LEU A 20 14.07 -13.66 -21.27
N ALA A 21 13.97 -13.25 -22.53
CA ALA A 21 12.87 -12.43 -22.97
C ALA A 21 11.56 -13.14 -22.60
N VAL A 22 10.84 -12.61 -21.62
CA VAL A 22 9.58 -13.17 -21.14
C VAL A 22 8.46 -12.54 -21.98
N PRO A 23 8.01 -13.19 -23.06
CA PRO A 23 6.82 -12.73 -23.75
C PRO A 23 5.63 -13.20 -22.93
N GLU A 24 4.77 -12.27 -22.60
CA GLU A 24 3.50 -12.43 -21.94
C GLU A 24 3.34 -13.55 -20.90
N PRO A 25 2.68 -13.28 -19.84
CA PRO A 25 3.24 -13.39 -18.48
C PRO A 25 3.76 -14.80 -18.26
N ALA A 26 5.00 -14.90 -17.86
CA ALA A 26 5.65 -16.15 -17.41
C ALA A 26 4.74 -16.96 -16.47
N PHE A 27 3.87 -16.27 -15.76
CA PHE A 27 2.83 -16.82 -14.93
C PHE A 27 1.87 -17.76 -15.67
N ILE A 28 1.51 -17.48 -16.94
CA ILE A 28 0.66 -18.38 -17.74
C ILE A 28 1.44 -19.62 -18.18
N LYS A 29 2.75 -19.52 -18.41
CA LYS A 29 3.60 -20.69 -18.73
C LYS A 29 3.90 -21.56 -17.49
N TYR A 30 3.91 -21.02 -16.29
CA TYR A 30 4.00 -21.82 -15.06
C TYR A 30 2.79 -22.73 -14.84
N ARG A 31 1.64 -22.45 -15.44
CA ARG A 31 0.50 -23.38 -15.47
C ARG A 31 0.84 -24.73 -16.11
N ALA A 32 1.88 -24.81 -16.92
CA ALA A 32 2.31 -26.04 -17.55
C ALA A 32 3.01 -27.03 -16.56
N ASN A 33 3.48 -26.55 -15.40
CA ASN A 33 4.05 -27.40 -14.36
C ASN A 33 3.13 -27.40 -13.12
N SER A 34 2.02 -28.11 -13.26
CA SER A 34 0.84 -28.01 -12.40
C SER A 34 1.08 -28.23 -10.90
N ALA A 35 2.00 -29.09 -10.51
CA ALA A 35 2.20 -29.44 -9.10
C ALA A 35 3.01 -28.36 -8.34
N LEU A 36 4.10 -27.86 -8.91
CA LEU A 36 4.90 -26.81 -8.29
C LEU A 36 4.12 -25.51 -8.23
N HIS A 37 3.43 -25.15 -9.32
CA HIS A 37 2.59 -23.95 -9.35
C HIS A 37 1.51 -24.00 -8.28
N ALA A 38 0.77 -25.13 -8.18
CA ALA A 38 -0.27 -25.29 -7.18
C ALA A 38 0.26 -25.12 -5.76
N ARG A 39 1.43 -25.69 -5.46
CA ARG A 39 2.07 -25.56 -4.14
C ARG A 39 2.51 -24.14 -3.83
N VAL A 40 3.16 -23.46 -4.77
CA VAL A 40 3.58 -22.07 -4.59
C VAL A 40 2.38 -21.15 -4.37
N MET A 41 1.31 -21.36 -5.13
CA MET A 41 0.08 -20.58 -4.98
C MET A 41 -0.62 -20.84 -3.65
N ASP A 42 -0.64 -22.08 -3.17
CA ASP A 42 -1.23 -22.44 -1.88
C ASP A 42 -0.45 -21.80 -0.71
N GLU A 43 0.87 -21.85 -0.75
CA GLU A 43 1.74 -21.20 0.24
C GLU A 43 1.55 -19.67 0.22
N LEU A 44 1.49 -19.04 -0.96
CA LEU A 44 1.25 -17.60 -1.11
C LEU A 44 -0.13 -17.20 -0.55
N LEU A 45 -1.18 -17.93 -0.92
CA LEU A 45 -2.53 -17.65 -0.43
C LEU A 45 -2.62 -17.82 1.09
N THR A 46 -1.99 -18.84 1.63
CA THR A 46 -1.93 -19.07 3.08
C THR A 46 -1.26 -17.88 3.78
N TYR A 47 -0.13 -17.42 3.25
CA TYR A 47 0.57 -16.25 3.79
C TYR A 47 -0.30 -15.00 3.74
N VAL A 48 -0.87 -14.68 2.59
CA VAL A 48 -1.71 -13.49 2.39
C VAL A 48 -2.93 -13.51 3.33
N ARG A 49 -3.62 -14.64 3.42
CA ARG A 49 -4.80 -14.78 4.30
C ARG A 49 -4.46 -14.62 5.77
N ASN A 50 -3.33 -15.18 6.21
CA ASN A 50 -2.84 -14.98 7.56
C ASN A 50 -2.52 -13.51 7.84
N PHE A 51 -1.80 -12.85 6.92
CA PHE A 51 -1.53 -11.41 7.01
C PHE A 51 -2.81 -10.59 7.10
N MET A 52 -3.79 -10.84 6.23
CA MET A 52 -5.09 -10.14 6.27
C MET A 52 -5.78 -10.35 7.63
N THR A 53 -5.75 -11.56 8.16
CA THR A 53 -6.34 -11.88 9.47
C THR A 53 -5.61 -11.18 10.62
N GLU A 54 -4.28 -11.12 10.58
CA GLU A 54 -3.47 -10.41 11.58
C GLU A 54 -3.79 -8.92 11.66
N ILE A 55 -4.08 -8.29 10.52
CA ILE A 55 -4.50 -6.89 10.46
C ILE A 55 -6.01 -6.68 10.67
N GLY A 56 -6.75 -7.73 11.02
CA GLY A 56 -8.17 -7.67 11.37
C GLY A 56 -9.13 -7.71 10.17
N LEU A 57 -8.67 -8.17 9.02
CA LEU A 57 -9.50 -8.40 7.83
C LEU A 57 -9.93 -9.88 7.73
N PRO A 58 -11.00 -10.21 6.97
CA PRO A 58 -11.53 -11.56 6.88
C PRO A 58 -10.56 -12.63 6.33
N GLY A 59 -9.59 -12.25 5.50
CA GLY A 59 -8.65 -13.18 4.88
C GLY A 59 -9.29 -14.07 3.81
N THR A 60 -10.18 -13.49 2.99
CA THR A 60 -10.95 -14.23 1.96
C THR A 60 -10.28 -14.27 0.60
N THR A 61 -9.09 -13.68 0.46
CA THR A 61 -8.31 -13.65 -0.78
C THR A 61 -8.27 -15.00 -1.47
N SER A 62 -8.60 -15.02 -2.75
CA SER A 62 -8.65 -16.22 -3.61
C SER A 62 -7.50 -16.24 -4.62
N ILE A 63 -7.32 -17.40 -5.27
CA ILE A 63 -6.37 -17.53 -6.39
C ILE A 63 -6.77 -16.62 -7.57
N ASN A 64 -8.07 -16.41 -7.77
CA ASN A 64 -8.56 -15.52 -8.83
C ASN A 64 -8.14 -14.07 -8.59
N ASP A 65 -8.11 -13.61 -7.34
CA ASP A 65 -7.65 -12.26 -7.00
C ASP A 65 -6.17 -12.08 -7.33
N VAL A 66 -5.36 -13.10 -7.06
CA VAL A 66 -3.94 -13.10 -7.42
C VAL A 66 -3.76 -13.08 -8.93
N GLU A 67 -4.50 -13.93 -9.67
CA GLU A 67 -4.45 -13.94 -11.13
C GLU A 67 -4.94 -12.61 -11.74
N ASP A 68 -5.96 -11.98 -11.16
CA ASP A 68 -6.47 -10.69 -11.59
C ASP A 68 -5.43 -9.59 -11.40
N TYR A 69 -4.70 -9.61 -10.28
CA TYR A 69 -3.57 -8.69 -10.09
C TYR A 69 -2.56 -8.81 -11.22
N PHE A 70 -2.06 -10.01 -11.52
CA PHE A 70 -1.05 -10.18 -12.58
C PHE A 70 -1.57 -9.77 -13.96
N ARG A 71 -2.84 -10.07 -14.26
CA ARG A 71 -3.49 -9.62 -15.51
C ARG A 71 -3.60 -8.09 -15.58
N ALA A 72 -3.88 -7.44 -14.47
CA ALA A 72 -3.94 -5.99 -14.41
C ALA A 72 -2.54 -5.40 -14.60
N MET A 73 -1.54 -5.87 -13.83
CA MET A 73 -0.18 -5.31 -13.86
C MET A 73 0.50 -5.47 -15.23
N ALA A 74 0.18 -6.53 -15.98
CA ALA A 74 0.67 -6.67 -17.37
C ALA A 74 0.24 -5.52 -18.31
N ARG A 75 -0.78 -4.74 -17.91
CA ARG A 75 -1.29 -3.57 -18.65
C ARG A 75 -0.92 -2.24 -18.02
N ASN A 76 -0.31 -2.26 -16.86
CA ASN A 76 0.07 -1.06 -16.12
C ASN A 76 1.36 -0.46 -16.70
N ARG A 77 1.25 0.66 -17.40
CA ARG A 77 2.40 1.35 -17.99
C ARG A 77 3.40 1.88 -16.96
N ALA A 78 2.94 2.14 -15.76
CA ALA A 78 3.76 2.66 -14.67
C ALA A 78 4.43 1.53 -13.86
N PHE A 79 4.07 0.26 -14.10
CA PHE A 79 4.63 -0.87 -13.36
C PHE A 79 6.13 -1.01 -13.64
N GLY A 80 6.93 -0.91 -12.59
CA GLY A 80 8.40 -0.96 -12.69
C GLY A 80 9.06 0.32 -13.22
N ALA A 81 8.33 1.41 -13.41
CA ALA A 81 8.93 2.70 -13.73
C ALA A 81 9.74 3.23 -12.51
N PRO A 82 10.84 3.96 -12.73
CA PRO A 82 11.64 4.51 -11.64
C PRO A 82 10.81 5.36 -10.66
N GLY A 83 11.01 5.15 -9.35
CA GLY A 83 10.30 5.89 -8.30
C GLY A 83 8.83 5.51 -8.12
N THR A 84 8.38 4.40 -8.70
CA THR A 84 7.02 3.91 -8.46
C THR A 84 6.99 2.90 -7.32
N THR A 85 5.83 2.79 -6.68
CA THR A 85 5.55 1.77 -5.67
C THR A 85 5.98 0.37 -6.17
N PRO A 86 6.82 -0.35 -5.41
CA PRO A 86 7.33 -1.66 -5.82
C PRO A 86 6.23 -2.70 -6.09
N GLY A 87 6.52 -3.69 -6.91
CA GLY A 87 5.55 -4.71 -7.30
C GLY A 87 4.96 -5.53 -6.14
N ASN A 88 5.74 -5.76 -5.08
CA ASN A 88 5.25 -6.40 -3.85
C ASN A 88 4.25 -5.50 -3.10
N SER A 89 4.51 -4.20 -3.02
CA SER A 89 3.60 -3.24 -2.39
C SER A 89 2.32 -3.11 -3.21
N THR A 90 2.39 -2.95 -4.53
CA THR A 90 1.20 -2.92 -5.39
C THR A 90 0.39 -4.21 -5.32
N PHE A 91 1.04 -5.37 -5.13
CA PHE A 91 0.35 -6.64 -4.90
C PHE A 91 -0.48 -6.62 -3.63
N LEU A 92 0.11 -6.18 -2.52
CA LEU A 92 -0.61 -6.05 -1.26
C LEU A 92 -1.72 -4.99 -1.33
N LEU A 93 -1.47 -3.83 -1.94
CA LEU A 93 -2.48 -2.79 -2.15
C LEU A 93 -3.68 -3.31 -2.94
N PHE A 94 -3.43 -4.11 -3.98
CA PHE A 94 -4.49 -4.72 -4.78
C PHE A 94 -5.35 -5.66 -3.92
N LEU A 95 -4.72 -6.56 -3.18
CA LEU A 95 -5.43 -7.56 -2.37
C LEU A 95 -6.15 -6.91 -1.17
N LEU A 96 -5.54 -5.92 -0.52
CA LEU A 96 -6.17 -5.14 0.54
C LEU A 96 -7.43 -4.43 0.03
N ALA A 97 -7.35 -3.78 -1.12
CA ALA A 97 -8.51 -3.11 -1.72
C ALA A 97 -9.61 -4.12 -2.11
N ARG A 98 -9.24 -5.30 -2.63
CA ARG A 98 -10.18 -6.40 -2.90
C ARG A 98 -10.87 -6.90 -1.63
N GLU A 99 -10.13 -7.04 -0.55
CA GLU A 99 -10.67 -7.51 0.74
C GLU A 99 -11.59 -6.47 1.38
N LEU A 100 -11.19 -5.21 1.37
CA LEU A 100 -11.92 -4.09 1.97
C LEU A 100 -13.16 -3.68 1.19
N GLN A 101 -13.15 -3.79 -0.15
CA GLN A 101 -14.21 -3.30 -1.03
C GLN A 101 -14.62 -1.84 -0.70
N PRO A 102 -13.67 -0.88 -0.68
CA PRO A 102 -13.97 0.51 -0.35
C PRO A 102 -14.87 1.16 -1.39
N LYS A 103 -15.69 2.11 -0.93
CA LYS A 103 -16.48 3.01 -1.80
C LYS A 103 -15.68 4.25 -2.21
N VAL A 104 -14.75 4.65 -1.35
CA VAL A 104 -13.86 5.80 -1.56
C VAL A 104 -12.43 5.37 -1.29
N ILE A 105 -11.55 5.69 -2.21
CA ILE A 105 -10.10 5.61 -2.03
C ILE A 105 -9.51 7.00 -2.26
N VAL A 106 -8.67 7.42 -1.34
CA VAL A 106 -7.83 8.61 -1.48
C VAL A 106 -6.39 8.14 -1.67
N GLU A 107 -5.73 8.64 -2.71
CA GLU A 107 -4.29 8.51 -2.90
C GLU A 107 -3.66 9.89 -2.93
N SER A 108 -2.62 10.11 -2.11
CA SER A 108 -1.82 11.32 -2.10
C SER A 108 -0.36 10.97 -2.35
N GLY A 109 0.23 11.58 -3.39
CA GLY A 109 1.49 11.16 -4.01
C GLY A 109 1.24 10.12 -5.09
N VAL A 110 0.94 10.59 -6.31
CA VAL A 110 0.53 9.71 -7.43
C VAL A 110 1.71 9.36 -8.32
N TRP A 111 2.64 10.31 -8.49
CA TRP A 111 3.81 10.16 -9.37
C TRP A 111 3.44 9.60 -10.75
N ALA A 112 4.01 8.44 -11.15
CA ALA A 112 3.73 7.82 -12.44
C ALA A 112 2.36 7.11 -12.52
N GLY A 113 1.65 6.90 -11.39
CA GLY A 113 0.29 6.36 -11.30
C GLY A 113 0.21 4.84 -11.17
N SER A 114 1.26 4.16 -10.67
CA SER A 114 1.28 2.70 -10.53
C SER A 114 0.28 2.20 -9.50
N SER A 115 0.27 2.77 -8.31
CA SER A 115 -0.66 2.48 -7.23
C SER A 115 -2.10 2.88 -7.59
N LEU A 116 -2.28 4.03 -8.22
CA LEU A 116 -3.58 4.48 -8.70
C LEU A 116 -4.22 3.50 -9.70
N PHE A 117 -3.41 3.00 -10.64
CA PHE A 117 -3.82 1.96 -11.58
C PHE A 117 -4.21 0.67 -10.83
N THR A 118 -3.43 0.31 -9.83
CA THR A 118 -3.67 -0.87 -8.98
C THR A 118 -5.03 -0.78 -8.29
N PHE A 119 -5.32 0.34 -7.62
CA PHE A 119 -6.62 0.56 -6.97
C PHE A 119 -7.79 0.54 -7.95
N ARG A 120 -7.66 1.19 -9.11
CA ARG A 120 -8.71 1.19 -10.13
C ARG A 120 -9.07 -0.21 -10.59
N HIS A 121 -8.09 -1.10 -10.73
CA HIS A 121 -8.32 -2.47 -11.18
C HIS A 121 -8.74 -3.40 -10.05
N ALA A 122 -8.32 -3.13 -8.81
CA ALA A 122 -8.79 -3.88 -7.66
C ALA A 122 -10.28 -3.66 -7.39
N VAL A 123 -10.74 -2.42 -7.43
CA VAL A 123 -12.13 -2.01 -7.10
C VAL A 123 -12.66 -1.02 -8.13
N PRO A 124 -13.10 -1.50 -9.30
CA PRO A 124 -13.53 -0.64 -10.41
C PRO A 124 -14.66 0.34 -10.05
N GLU A 125 -15.52 -0.04 -9.11
CA GLU A 125 -16.69 0.75 -8.68
C GLU A 125 -16.34 1.81 -7.62
N ALA A 126 -15.15 1.77 -7.04
CA ALA A 126 -14.74 2.76 -6.05
C ALA A 126 -14.56 4.15 -6.70
N LYS A 127 -14.95 5.19 -5.96
CA LYS A 127 -14.58 6.55 -6.33
C LYS A 127 -13.14 6.82 -5.87
N LEU A 128 -12.25 7.06 -6.84
CA LEU A 128 -10.85 7.38 -6.58
C LEU A 128 -10.64 8.88 -6.62
N PHE A 129 -9.95 9.39 -5.58
CA PHE A 129 -9.43 10.75 -5.51
C PHE A 129 -7.91 10.67 -5.52
N ALA A 130 -7.29 11.33 -6.48
CA ALA A 130 -5.85 11.33 -6.71
C ALA A 130 -5.29 12.73 -6.46
N PHE A 131 -4.45 12.86 -5.46
CA PHE A 131 -3.82 14.13 -5.07
C PHE A 131 -2.33 14.08 -5.37
N ASP A 132 -1.84 15.11 -6.03
CA ASP A 132 -0.43 15.36 -6.24
C ASP A 132 -0.20 16.86 -6.40
N LEU A 133 0.99 17.33 -6.12
CA LEU A 133 1.38 18.72 -6.39
C LEU A 133 1.67 18.95 -7.86
N ASP A 134 2.07 17.88 -8.57
CA ASP A 134 2.38 17.92 -10.00
C ASP A 134 2.10 16.55 -10.66
N PHE A 135 1.20 16.53 -11.63
CA PHE A 135 0.90 15.36 -12.45
C PHE A 135 1.79 15.24 -13.70
N GLY A 136 2.89 15.97 -13.79
CA GLY A 136 3.80 15.93 -14.94
C GLY A 136 4.47 14.57 -15.15
N ALA A 137 4.65 13.77 -14.10
CA ALA A 137 5.20 12.43 -14.17
C ALA A 137 4.16 11.33 -14.50
N LEU A 138 2.87 11.65 -14.44
CA LEU A 138 1.79 10.68 -14.63
C LEU A 138 1.78 10.11 -16.05
N LEU A 139 2.00 8.81 -16.19
CA LEU A 139 2.15 8.15 -17.51
C LEU A 139 0.81 7.95 -18.23
N SER A 140 -0.30 7.83 -17.49
CA SER A 140 -1.64 7.82 -18.09
C SER A 140 -2.71 8.23 -17.09
N ARG A 141 -3.69 9.03 -17.55
CA ARG A 141 -4.88 9.33 -16.77
C ARG A 141 -5.88 8.19 -16.92
N LEU A 142 -6.45 7.78 -15.79
CA LEU A 142 -7.48 6.76 -15.74
C LEU A 142 -8.87 7.42 -15.75
N GLU A 143 -9.83 6.72 -16.31
CA GLU A 143 -11.23 7.14 -16.26
C GLU A 143 -11.80 7.03 -14.84
N ASN A 144 -12.79 7.86 -14.52
CA ASN A 144 -13.49 7.88 -13.24
C ASN A 144 -12.59 8.14 -12.02
N VAL A 145 -11.48 8.85 -12.21
CA VAL A 145 -10.59 9.35 -11.15
C VAL A 145 -10.73 10.87 -11.06
N ASP A 146 -10.90 11.37 -9.85
CA ASP A 146 -10.94 12.81 -9.55
C ASP A 146 -9.49 13.27 -9.22
N TYR A 147 -8.83 13.90 -10.20
CA TYR A 147 -7.44 14.37 -10.07
C TYR A 147 -7.43 15.79 -9.51
N ARG A 148 -6.75 15.99 -8.38
CA ARG A 148 -6.66 17.26 -7.65
C ARG A 148 -5.21 17.66 -7.46
N GLN A 149 -4.81 18.76 -8.12
CA GLN A 149 -3.42 19.23 -8.09
C GLN A 149 -3.18 20.17 -6.90
N HIS A 150 -3.26 19.61 -5.70
CA HIS A 150 -2.95 20.28 -4.43
C HIS A 150 -2.76 19.25 -3.31
N ASP A 151 -2.29 19.69 -2.15
CA ASP A 151 -2.15 18.84 -0.96
C ASP A 151 -3.52 18.36 -0.46
N TRP A 152 -3.69 17.05 -0.31
CA TRP A 152 -4.91 16.48 0.28
C TRP A 152 -5.23 17.05 1.67
N GLY A 153 -4.21 17.45 2.44
CA GLY A 153 -4.41 18.05 3.75
C GLY A 153 -5.29 19.31 3.75
N THR A 154 -5.42 19.97 2.61
CA THR A 154 -6.25 21.17 2.41
C THR A 154 -7.65 20.86 1.84
N ASP A 155 -7.92 19.59 1.54
CA ASP A 155 -9.18 19.13 0.97
C ASP A 155 -10.17 18.63 2.04
N ASP A 156 -11.42 18.44 1.67
CA ASP A 156 -12.50 17.99 2.55
C ASP A 156 -13.09 16.62 2.17
N VAL A 157 -12.42 15.87 1.31
CA VAL A 157 -12.84 14.50 0.98
C VAL A 157 -12.95 13.66 2.24
N ARG A 158 -14.11 13.03 2.43
CA ARG A 158 -14.46 12.25 3.60
C ARG A 158 -14.81 10.82 3.23
N ALA A 159 -14.59 9.91 4.17
CA ALA A 159 -15.07 8.54 4.07
C ALA A 159 -16.60 8.50 3.96
N LYS A 160 -17.11 7.54 3.21
CA LYS A 160 -18.52 7.20 3.04
C LYS A 160 -18.92 5.88 3.67
N GLY A 161 -17.92 5.09 4.05
CA GLY A 161 -18.12 3.79 4.66
C GLY A 161 -16.93 3.34 5.50
N PRO A 162 -17.12 2.30 6.30
CA PRO A 162 -16.09 1.81 7.22
C PRO A 162 -14.91 1.14 6.52
N SER A 163 -15.08 0.77 5.24
CA SER A 163 -14.04 0.11 4.42
C SER A 163 -13.21 1.11 3.60
N ASP A 164 -13.56 2.40 3.62
CA ASP A 164 -12.86 3.41 2.83
C ASP A 164 -11.43 3.59 3.34
N LEU A 165 -10.52 3.86 2.41
CA LEU A 165 -9.09 3.89 2.72
C LEU A 165 -8.38 5.11 2.14
N CYS A 166 -7.28 5.47 2.81
CA CYS A 166 -6.29 6.41 2.32
C CYS A 166 -4.96 5.69 2.09
N PHE A 167 -4.28 6.04 1.01
CA PHE A 167 -2.91 5.65 0.71
C PHE A 167 -2.05 6.90 0.55
N PHE A 168 -0.95 6.96 1.28
CA PHE A 168 -0.02 8.09 1.29
C PHE A 168 1.37 7.67 0.87
N ASP A 169 1.80 8.23 -0.25
CA ASP A 169 3.14 8.12 -0.84
C ASP A 169 3.65 9.53 -1.21
N ASP A 170 3.26 10.52 -0.40
CA ASP A 170 3.50 11.94 -0.66
C ASP A 170 4.63 12.54 0.18
N HIS A 171 5.39 11.69 0.86
CA HIS A 171 6.51 12.06 1.71
C HIS A 171 6.17 13.12 2.78
N THR A 172 4.89 13.27 3.09
CA THR A 172 4.44 14.14 4.17
C THR A 172 4.45 13.36 5.49
N ASN A 173 4.64 14.05 6.59
CA ASN A 173 4.55 13.51 7.95
C ASN A 173 3.39 12.53 8.11
N ASN A 174 3.70 11.24 8.28
CA ASN A 174 2.72 10.15 8.32
C ASN A 174 1.72 10.31 9.49
N CYS A 175 2.17 10.82 10.64
CA CYS A 175 1.28 11.06 11.78
C CYS A 175 0.22 12.11 11.46
N ARG A 176 0.62 13.18 10.75
CA ARG A 176 -0.31 14.19 10.26
C ARG A 176 -1.33 13.57 9.30
N ARG A 177 -0.89 12.71 8.38
CA ARG A 177 -1.78 12.02 7.43
C ARG A 177 -2.75 11.08 8.13
N VAL A 178 -2.30 10.31 9.10
CA VAL A 178 -3.17 9.43 9.92
C VAL A 178 -4.20 10.26 10.68
N TRP A 179 -3.79 11.37 11.31
CA TRP A 179 -4.71 12.24 12.02
C TRP A 179 -5.75 12.87 11.09
N GLN A 180 -5.34 13.42 9.96
CA GLN A 180 -6.23 13.99 8.95
C GLN A 180 -7.23 12.96 8.41
N SER A 181 -6.79 11.70 8.22
CA SER A 181 -7.65 10.60 7.80
C SER A 181 -8.70 10.29 8.85
N TYR A 182 -8.30 10.21 10.12
CA TYR A 182 -9.20 9.96 11.24
C TYR A 182 -10.28 11.05 11.35
N GLU A 183 -9.91 12.32 11.26
CA GLU A 183 -10.87 13.45 11.31
C GLU A 183 -11.86 13.44 10.14
N ARG A 184 -11.47 12.85 9.00
CA ARG A 184 -12.31 12.70 7.82
C ARG A 184 -13.06 11.37 7.78
N GLY A 185 -12.98 10.56 8.86
CA GLY A 185 -13.73 9.33 9.05
C GLY A 185 -13.16 8.09 8.37
N PHE A 186 -11.96 8.16 7.80
CA PHE A 186 -11.28 6.98 7.26
C PHE A 186 -10.76 6.10 8.41
N LYS A 187 -10.94 4.78 8.26
CA LYS A 187 -10.49 3.79 9.24
C LYS A 187 -9.26 3.01 8.79
N HIS A 188 -9.02 2.98 7.49
CA HIS A 188 -7.89 2.29 6.89
C HIS A 188 -6.96 3.33 6.28
N VAL A 189 -5.73 3.31 6.75
CA VAL A 189 -4.66 4.21 6.30
C VAL A 189 -3.44 3.37 6.01
N ILE A 190 -2.89 3.55 4.83
CA ILE A 190 -1.66 2.89 4.38
C ILE A 190 -0.67 4.00 4.08
N CYS A 191 0.52 3.91 4.65
CA CYS A 191 1.62 4.81 4.35
C CYS A 191 2.72 4.01 3.66
N ASP A 192 3.15 4.47 2.50
CA ASP A 192 4.40 4.02 1.87
C ASP A 192 5.59 4.78 2.47
N ASP A 193 6.80 4.32 2.16
CA ASP A 193 8.04 4.96 2.63
C ASP A 193 8.02 5.29 4.13
N SER A 194 7.75 4.27 4.95
CA SER A 194 7.75 4.39 6.41
C SER A 194 9.10 3.93 7.01
N PRO A 195 10.21 4.67 6.77
CA PRO A 195 11.55 4.29 7.21
C PRO A 195 11.65 4.32 8.73
N ASP A 196 12.46 3.42 9.27
CA ASP A 196 12.92 3.52 10.66
C ASP A 196 13.97 4.63 10.80
N ILE A 197 14.23 5.08 12.03
CA ILE A 197 15.18 6.18 12.28
C ILE A 197 16.58 5.89 11.72
N GLY A 198 17.00 4.62 11.72
CA GLY A 198 18.26 4.18 11.15
C GLY A 198 18.33 4.20 9.63
N GLU A 199 17.20 4.22 8.96
CA GLU A 199 17.09 4.14 7.49
C GLU A 199 16.97 5.53 6.85
N ILE A 200 16.69 6.58 7.63
CA ILE A 200 16.51 7.97 7.12
C ILE A 200 17.62 8.42 6.17
N PRO A 201 18.92 8.14 6.42
CA PRO A 201 19.98 8.59 5.53
C PRO A 201 19.88 8.05 4.10
N ASP A 202 19.21 6.91 3.91
CA ASP A 202 19.04 6.25 2.62
C ASP A 202 17.85 6.83 1.83
N PHE A 203 17.00 7.63 2.48
CA PHE A 203 15.83 8.25 1.86
C PHE A 203 16.10 9.69 1.46
N ARG A 204 15.81 10.02 0.22
CA ARG A 204 15.98 11.40 -0.29
C ARG A 204 14.98 12.38 0.32
N TYR A 205 13.74 11.94 0.53
CA TYR A 205 12.63 12.73 1.07
C TYR A 205 11.81 11.89 2.05
N PRO A 206 12.31 11.62 3.27
CA PRO A 206 11.58 10.76 4.20
C PRO A 206 10.34 11.45 4.75
N ALA A 207 9.25 10.70 4.86
CA ALA A 207 8.05 11.12 5.61
C ALA A 207 8.33 11.05 7.12
N VAL A 208 8.79 12.15 7.71
CA VAL A 208 9.22 12.19 9.13
C VAL A 208 8.24 13.02 9.97
N PRO A 209 7.79 12.52 11.12
CA PRO A 209 7.98 11.17 11.62
C PRO A 209 7.18 10.13 10.81
N SER A 210 7.79 8.99 10.57
CA SER A 210 7.14 7.85 9.94
C SER A 210 6.34 7.04 10.95
N ILE A 211 5.49 6.11 10.47
CA ILE A 211 4.77 5.18 11.35
C ILE A 211 5.75 4.27 12.10
N SER A 212 6.78 3.77 11.43
CA SER A 212 7.81 2.91 12.04
C SER A 212 8.53 3.59 13.20
N MET A 213 8.84 4.89 13.07
CA MET A 213 9.45 5.66 14.14
C MET A 213 8.57 5.80 15.38
N ILE A 214 7.24 5.80 15.20
CA ILE A 214 6.29 5.93 16.31
C ILE A 214 6.09 4.60 17.01
N GLU A 215 6.07 3.52 16.27
CA GLU A 215 5.91 2.18 16.81
C GLU A 215 7.15 1.72 17.57
N ASN A 216 8.33 2.13 17.14
CA ASN A 216 9.58 1.88 17.83
C ASN A 216 9.74 2.82 19.04
N ASP A 217 9.89 2.25 20.22
CA ASP A 217 9.93 2.96 21.51
C ASP A 217 10.97 4.10 21.62
N GLY A 218 11.94 4.17 20.71
CA GLY A 218 12.98 5.22 20.68
C GLY A 218 12.48 6.65 20.48
N LEU A 219 11.29 6.86 19.92
CA LEU A 219 10.71 8.20 19.76
C LEU A 219 9.97 8.72 21.00
N ARG A 220 9.68 7.86 21.98
CA ARG A 220 9.03 8.30 23.24
C ARG A 220 9.90 9.24 24.06
N GLU A 221 11.20 9.20 23.86
CA GLU A 221 12.19 9.98 24.61
C GLU A 221 12.67 11.26 23.89
N ILE A 222 12.26 11.47 22.63
CA ILE A 222 12.62 12.69 21.91
C ILE A 222 11.61 13.78 22.29
N PRO A 223 12.02 14.83 23.02
CA PRO A 223 11.15 15.97 23.27
C PRO A 223 10.95 16.70 21.95
N LEU A 224 9.79 16.49 21.32
CA LEU A 224 9.39 17.24 20.14
C LEU A 224 9.08 18.68 20.57
N ASN A 225 10.07 19.54 20.49
CA ASN A 225 9.90 20.98 20.66
C ASN A 225 9.16 21.55 19.45
N GLY A 226 7.84 21.53 19.48
CA GLY A 226 7.01 22.09 18.41
C GLY A 226 5.52 21.78 18.59
N THR A 227 4.68 22.67 18.19
CA THR A 227 3.23 22.81 18.40
C THR A 227 2.36 21.69 17.83
N GLY A 228 2.83 20.44 17.75
CA GLY A 228 2.08 19.26 17.24
C GLY A 228 2.09 18.03 18.14
N THR A 229 2.74 18.10 19.29
CA THR A 229 3.09 16.92 20.11
C THR A 229 1.93 16.27 20.87
N ALA A 230 0.91 17.00 21.25
CA ALA A 230 -0.20 16.46 22.04
C ALA A 230 -1.04 15.40 21.30
N GLY A 231 -1.15 15.52 19.96
CA GLY A 231 -1.90 14.58 19.12
C GLY A 231 -1.20 13.22 18.94
N VAL A 232 0.13 13.23 18.81
CA VAL A 232 0.93 12.02 18.56
C VAL A 232 0.94 11.09 19.78
N CYS A 233 1.12 11.63 20.99
CA CYS A 233 1.08 10.84 22.22
C CYS A 233 -0.29 10.21 22.51
N ALA A 234 -1.38 10.90 22.16
CA ALA A 234 -2.75 10.38 22.37
C ALA A 234 -3.07 9.21 21.42
N MET A 235 -2.55 9.22 20.18
CA MET A 235 -2.76 8.13 19.21
C MET A 235 -2.01 6.86 19.58
N SER A 236 -0.76 6.96 20.03
CA SER A 236 0.05 5.82 20.48
C SER A 236 -0.63 5.05 21.64
N SER A 237 -1.22 5.75 22.59
CA SER A 237 -1.95 5.11 23.69
C SER A 237 -3.28 4.48 23.25
N ALA A 238 -3.98 5.06 22.30
CA ALA A 238 -5.25 4.51 21.79
C ALA A 238 -5.04 3.24 20.93
N MET A 239 -3.97 3.16 20.17
CA MET A 239 -3.61 1.94 19.41
C MET A 239 -3.20 0.79 20.34
N LYS A 240 -2.43 1.07 21.40
CA LYS A 240 -1.98 0.02 22.35
C LYS A 240 -3.10 -0.57 23.19
N THR A 241 -4.18 0.16 23.47
CA THR A 241 -5.32 -0.38 24.24
C THR A 241 -6.21 -1.33 23.45
N ARG A 242 -6.03 -1.42 22.11
CA ARG A 242 -6.77 -2.38 21.27
C ARG A 242 -6.05 -3.70 21.01
N SER A 243 -4.75 -3.78 21.29
CA SER A 243 -3.93 -4.98 20.99
C SER A 243 -3.72 -5.91 22.20
N ALA A 244 -4.35 -5.69 23.35
CA ALA A 244 -4.28 -6.63 24.46
C ALA A 244 -5.38 -7.70 24.30
N PRO A 245 -5.05 -8.99 24.11
CA PRO A 245 -6.03 -10.06 24.19
C PRO A 245 -6.53 -10.13 25.64
N ARG A 246 -7.82 -10.07 25.83
CA ARG A 246 -8.42 -10.45 27.12
C ARG A 246 -8.24 -11.96 27.27
N GLN A 247 -7.51 -12.35 28.30
CA GLN A 247 -7.52 -13.71 28.83
C GLN A 247 -8.91 -14.10 29.32
#